data_7d16cf0ed6146a947d26ca0832bccdd8
#
_entry.id   7d16cf0ed6146a947d26ca0832bccdd8
#
_cell.length_a   1.000
_cell.length_b   1.000
_cell.length_c   1.000
_cell.angle_alpha   90.00
_cell.angle_beta   90.00
_cell.angle_gamma   90.00
#
_symmetry.space_group_name_H-M   'P 1'
#
loop_
_entity.id
_entity.type
_entity.pdbx_description
1 polymer ?
#
loop_
_entity_poly.entity_id
_entity_poly.type
_entity_poly.pdbx_seq_one_letter_code
_entity_poly.pdbx_strand_id
1 'polypeptide(L)' 'MKYIAKFVNGAWVSFNTETYENTQVFYLRKDAEEAVKKMNQRGG' A
#
# COMPACT_ATOMS: atom_id res chain seq x y z
N MET A 1 6.86 9.11 -3.25
CA MET A 1 5.88 8.68 -2.26
C MET A 1 6.40 7.46 -1.53
N LYS A 2 6.16 7.42 -0.24
CA LYS A 2 6.70 6.35 0.61
C LYS A 2 5.98 5.00 0.41
N TYR A 3 4.66 5.06 0.23
CA TYR A 3 3.84 3.86 0.08
C TYR A 3 3.30 3.73 -1.32
N ILE A 4 3.22 2.50 -1.81
CA ILE A 4 2.61 2.21 -3.11
C ILE A 4 1.69 0.99 -2.96
N ALA A 5 0.73 0.88 -3.85
CA ALA A 5 -0.14 -0.31 -3.92
C ALA A 5 0.55 -1.32 -4.83
N LYS A 6 0.69 -2.55 -4.37
CA LYS A 6 1.41 -3.59 -5.08
C LYS A 6 0.59 -4.87 -5.11
N PHE A 7 0.59 -5.57 -6.24
CA PHE A 7 -0.13 -6.84 -6.36
C PHE A 7 0.82 -7.99 -6.04
N VAL A 8 0.52 -8.75 -5.00
CA VAL A 8 1.38 -9.83 -4.53
C VAL A 8 0.52 -11.05 -4.21
N ASN A 9 0.82 -12.18 -4.85
CA ASN A 9 0.18 -13.46 -4.56
C ASN A 9 -1.35 -13.40 -4.57
N GLY A 10 -1.90 -12.71 -5.56
CA GLY A 10 -3.34 -12.64 -5.72
C GLY A 10 -4.04 -11.62 -4.83
N ALA A 11 -3.31 -10.79 -4.13
CA ALA A 11 -3.88 -9.75 -3.28
C ALA A 11 -3.14 -8.44 -3.50
N TRP A 12 -3.79 -7.34 -3.13
CA TRP A 12 -3.18 -6.02 -3.18
C TRP A 12 -2.67 -5.65 -1.81
N VAL A 13 -1.46 -5.09 -1.75
CA VAL A 13 -0.86 -4.72 -0.48
C VAL A 13 -0.39 -3.26 -0.55
N SER A 14 -0.37 -2.62 0.61
CA SER A 14 0.30 -1.33 0.74
C SER A 14 1.75 -1.62 1.11
N PHE A 15 2.66 -1.18 0.25
CA PHE A 15 4.08 -1.50 0.35
C PHE A 15 4.87 -0.26 0.74
N ASN A 16 5.69 -0.40 1.77
CA ASN A 16 6.57 0.68 2.23
C ASN A 16 7.87 0.59 1.45
N THR A 17 8.13 1.59 0.59
CA THR A 17 9.31 1.57 -0.28
C THR A 17 10.61 1.87 0.46
N GLU A 18 10.53 2.37 1.68
CA GLU A 18 11.72 2.65 2.48
C GLU A 18 12.20 1.43 3.26
N THR A 19 11.27 0.66 3.80
CA THR A 19 11.60 -0.53 4.58
C THR A 19 11.43 -1.81 3.80
N TYR A 20 10.82 -1.74 2.62
CA TYR A 20 10.53 -2.90 1.76
C TYR A 20 9.59 -3.89 2.43
N GLU A 21 8.65 -3.38 3.21
CA GLU A 21 7.68 -4.20 3.93
C GLU A 21 6.26 -3.99 3.44
N ASN A 22 5.49 -5.07 3.40
CA ASN A 22 4.06 -5.00 3.15
C ASN A 22 3.39 -4.61 4.46
N THR A 23 2.59 -3.53 4.46
CA THR A 23 2.00 -3.05 5.70
C THR A 23 0.56 -3.51 5.89
N GLN A 24 -0.22 -3.58 4.81
CA GLN A 24 -1.62 -4.02 4.90
C GLN A 24 -1.98 -4.80 3.65
N VAL A 25 -2.98 -5.68 3.76
CA VAL A 25 -3.45 -6.50 2.65
C VAL A 25 -4.90 -6.16 2.34
N PHE A 26 -5.21 -6.05 1.06
CA PHE A 26 -6.54 -5.70 0.59
C PHE A 26 -6.97 -6.63 -0.53
N TYR A 27 -8.27 -6.85 -0.63
CA TYR A 27 -8.85 -7.67 -1.67
C TYR A 27 -8.90 -6.93 -3.00
N LEU A 28 -9.21 -5.63 -2.93
CA LEU A 28 -9.42 -4.81 -4.12
C LEU A 28 -8.31 -3.80 -4.29
N ARG A 29 -7.91 -3.60 -5.54
CA ARG A 29 -6.92 -2.58 -5.88
C ARG A 29 -7.34 -1.20 -5.37
N LYS A 30 -8.61 -0.88 -5.56
CA LYS A 30 -9.18 0.39 -5.14
C LYS A 30 -8.94 0.65 -3.66
N ASP A 31 -9.16 -0.37 -2.83
CA ASP A 31 -8.98 -0.24 -1.39
C ASP A 31 -7.52 -0.01 -1.04
N ALA A 32 -6.62 -0.73 -1.69
CA ALA A 32 -5.20 -0.58 -1.44
C ALA A 32 -4.72 0.82 -1.85
N GLU A 33 -5.17 1.30 -2.99
CA GLU A 33 -4.76 2.63 -3.46
C GLU A 33 -5.28 3.73 -2.55
N GLU A 34 -6.50 3.58 -2.05
CA GLU A 34 -7.06 4.55 -1.13
C GLU A 34 -6.29 4.58 0.19
N ALA A 35 -5.94 3.40 0.70
CA ALA A 35 -5.15 3.30 1.93
C ALA A 35 -3.77 3.93 1.74
N VAL A 36 -3.12 3.64 0.62
CA VAL A 36 -1.80 4.18 0.30
C VAL A 36 -1.85 5.71 0.23
N LYS A 37 -2.90 6.24 -0.38
CA LYS A 37 -3.08 7.69 -0.48
C LYS A 37 -3.15 8.32 0.89
N LYS A 38 -3.93 7.72 1.79
CA LYS A 38 -4.08 8.24 3.15
C LYS A 38 -2.78 8.15 3.93
N MET A 39 -2.07 7.05 3.78
CA MET A 39 -0.81 6.85 4.48
C MET A 39 0.24 7.86 4.01
N ASN A 40 0.30 8.14 2.72
CA ASN A 40 1.23 9.13 2.18
C ASN A 40 0.89 10.54 2.65
N GLN A 41 -0.39 10.84 2.84
CA GLN A 41 -0.83 12.15 3.31
C GLN A 41 -0.49 12.37 4.78
N ARG A 42 -0.34 11.30 5.56
CA ARG A 42 -0.12 11.40 7.01
C ARG A 42 1.33 11.56 7.39
N GLY A 43 2.18 11.83 6.45
CA GLY A 43 3.57 12.04 6.75
C GLY A 43 4.49 10.98 6.21
N GLY A 44 3.94 10.21 5.30
CA GLY A 44 4.73 9.21 4.62
C GLY A 44 5.74 9.80 3.64
#